data_23f7b0e214bcd8f3c1547830ce35f52d
#
_entry.id   23f7b0e214bcd8f3c1547830ce35f52d
#
_cell.length_a   1.000
_cell.length_b   1.000
_cell.length_c   1.000
_cell.angle_alpha   90.00
_cell.angle_beta   90.00
_cell.angle_gamma   90.00
#
_symmetry.space_group_name_H-M   'P 1'
#
loop_
_entity.id
_entity.type
_entity.pdbx_description
1 polymer ?
#
loop_
_entity_poly.entity_id
_entity_poly.type
_entity_poly.pdbx_seq_one_letter_code
_entity_poly.pdbx_strand_id
1 'polypeptide(L)'
;MSELTLIIPAKNEAESLPQVLNELKDLDVKIKVVLHQKDILTINSIKSFNCEIVFQKNEGFGDALIQGISETHTKYFCIFNADGSFDPSELDEMLNKIKNFDHDFIFASRYQKNSGSDDDTFVTSIGNFIFTKIGNIFFKLPITDILYTYVLGKTVCANKLNLIQKDFTFCVELPIKAIRKKMSLISSSAHERKRIAGKKKVNAFKDGFLILSHMIYLFFKI
;
A
#
# COMPACT_ATOMS: atom_id res chain seq x y z
N MET A 1 -0.24 -4.72 23.72
CA MET A 1 -0.67 -5.38 22.46
C MET A 1 -0.49 -4.37 21.35
N SER A 2 0.16 -4.74 20.25
CA SER A 2 0.38 -3.86 19.11
C SER A 2 -0.93 -3.29 18.56
N GLU A 3 -0.96 -1.98 18.30
CA GLU A 3 -2.10 -1.28 17.69
C GLU A 3 -2.05 -1.28 16.16
N LEU A 4 -0.94 -1.73 15.57
CA LEU A 4 -0.67 -1.72 14.13
C LEU A 4 -0.51 -3.13 13.57
N THR A 5 -1.12 -3.40 12.42
CA THR A 5 -0.84 -4.57 11.59
C THR A 5 -0.24 -4.13 10.26
N LEU A 6 0.92 -4.66 9.92
CA LEU A 6 1.49 -4.55 8.58
C LEU A 6 0.87 -5.62 7.68
N ILE A 7 0.31 -5.20 6.55
CA ILE A 7 -0.26 -6.08 5.53
C ILE A 7 0.71 -6.15 4.38
N ILE A 8 1.31 -7.31 4.16
CA ILE A 8 2.36 -7.55 3.17
C ILE A 8 1.82 -8.47 2.07
N PRO A 9 1.36 -7.92 0.93
CA PRO A 9 1.00 -8.74 -0.22
C PRO A 9 2.28 -9.34 -0.84
N ALA A 10 2.34 -10.66 -0.98
CA ALA A 10 3.51 -11.34 -1.51
C ALA A 10 3.15 -12.26 -2.69
N LYS A 11 3.97 -12.23 -3.74
CA LYS A 11 3.88 -13.14 -4.89
C LYS A 11 5.29 -13.38 -5.44
N ASN A 12 5.80 -14.60 -5.29
CA ASN A 12 7.16 -14.97 -5.69
C ASN A 12 8.23 -14.06 -5.05
N GLU A 13 8.19 -13.95 -3.71
CA GLU A 13 9.07 -13.08 -2.92
C GLU A 13 9.97 -13.87 -1.95
N ALA A 14 10.29 -15.13 -2.31
CA ALA A 14 11.10 -16.01 -1.46
C ALA A 14 12.51 -15.46 -1.14
N GLU A 15 13.07 -14.61 -2.00
CA GLU A 15 14.40 -14.03 -1.82
C GLU A 15 14.38 -12.74 -0.97
N SER A 16 13.35 -11.91 -1.12
CA SER A 16 13.27 -10.59 -0.48
C SER A 16 12.53 -10.61 0.86
N LEU A 17 11.40 -11.32 0.93
CA LEU A 17 10.52 -11.27 2.10
C LEU A 17 11.19 -11.70 3.43
N PRO A 18 12.06 -12.72 3.50
CA PRO A 18 12.79 -13.03 4.74
C PRO A 18 13.63 -11.86 5.26
N GLN A 19 14.26 -11.09 4.36
CA GLN A 19 15.04 -9.92 4.73
C GLN A 19 14.15 -8.80 5.26
N VAL A 20 13.02 -8.55 4.59
CA VAL A 20 11.99 -7.59 5.05
C VAL A 20 11.48 -7.96 6.44
N LEU A 21 11.12 -9.23 6.66
CA LEU A 21 10.65 -9.68 7.97
C LEU A 21 11.73 -9.57 9.07
N ASN A 22 13.01 -9.74 8.71
CA ASN A 22 14.10 -9.53 9.65
C ASN A 22 14.30 -8.03 10.02
N GLU A 23 14.05 -7.09 9.08
CA GLU A 23 14.05 -5.65 9.39
C GLU A 23 12.90 -5.25 10.33
N LEU A 24 11.78 -5.95 10.26
CA LEU A 24 10.57 -5.66 11.02
C LEU A 24 10.52 -6.35 12.40
N LYS A 25 11.44 -7.26 12.71
CA LYS A 25 11.34 -8.18 13.86
C LYS A 25 11.30 -7.48 15.23
N ASP A 26 11.96 -6.32 15.35
CA ASP A 26 12.11 -5.58 16.61
C ASP A 26 11.01 -4.49 16.77
N LEU A 27 10.12 -4.33 15.79
CA LEU A 27 9.01 -3.39 15.86
C LEU A 27 7.80 -4.00 16.60
N ASP A 28 7.13 -3.18 17.45
CA ASP A 28 5.87 -3.60 18.09
C ASP A 28 4.70 -3.54 17.09
N VAL A 29 4.71 -4.44 16.10
CA VAL A 29 3.70 -4.56 15.05
C VAL A 29 3.26 -6.01 14.89
N LYS A 30 2.03 -6.22 14.45
CA LYS A 30 1.59 -7.51 13.93
C LYS A 30 1.91 -7.56 12.43
N ILE A 31 2.37 -8.69 11.93
CA ILE A 31 2.68 -8.88 10.52
C ILE A 31 1.73 -9.90 9.92
N LYS A 32 1.06 -9.51 8.84
CA LYS A 32 0.14 -10.35 8.07
C LYS A 32 0.63 -10.43 6.63
N VAL A 33 1.12 -11.60 6.22
CA VAL A 33 1.58 -11.86 4.85
C VAL A 33 0.41 -12.47 4.08
N VAL A 34 -0.03 -11.78 3.03
CA VAL A 34 -1.14 -12.23 2.17
C VAL A 34 -0.59 -12.74 0.85
N LEU A 35 -0.75 -14.03 0.58
CA LEU A 35 -0.18 -14.69 -0.59
C LEU A 35 -1.05 -15.87 -1.06
N HIS A 36 -0.81 -16.30 -2.30
CA HIS A 36 -1.53 -17.45 -2.85
C HIS A 36 -0.96 -18.77 -2.31
N GLN A 37 -1.83 -19.72 -1.93
CA GLN A 37 -1.43 -21.03 -1.37
C GLN A 37 -0.48 -21.85 -2.28
N LYS A 38 -0.42 -21.56 -3.58
CA LYS A 38 0.49 -22.21 -4.53
C LYS A 38 1.91 -21.63 -4.54
N ASP A 39 2.14 -20.50 -3.84
CA ASP A 39 3.46 -19.89 -3.74
C ASP A 39 4.30 -20.56 -2.63
N ILE A 40 4.58 -21.85 -2.87
CA ILE A 40 5.25 -22.72 -1.89
C ILE A 40 6.66 -22.21 -1.53
N LEU A 41 7.37 -21.60 -2.47
CA LEU A 41 8.73 -21.09 -2.22
C LEU A 41 8.68 -19.94 -1.23
N THR A 42 7.81 -18.96 -1.44
CA THR A 42 7.64 -17.84 -0.50
C THR A 42 7.13 -18.32 0.86
N ILE A 43 6.14 -19.24 0.89
CA ILE A 43 5.62 -19.82 2.13
C ILE A 43 6.76 -20.48 2.93
N ASN A 44 7.58 -21.30 2.26
CA ASN A 44 8.67 -22.03 2.94
C ASN A 44 9.76 -21.08 3.46
N SER A 45 10.05 -19.98 2.76
CA SER A 45 11.09 -19.04 3.15
C SER A 45 10.76 -18.26 4.42
N ILE A 46 9.48 -18.16 4.80
CA ILE A 46 9.04 -17.37 5.95
C ILE A 46 8.51 -18.19 7.15
N LYS A 47 8.58 -19.52 7.10
CA LYS A 47 8.02 -20.41 8.14
C LYS A 47 8.59 -20.17 9.56
N SER A 48 9.84 -19.70 9.66
CA SER A 48 10.51 -19.42 10.94
C SER A 48 10.24 -18.02 11.49
N PHE A 49 9.56 -17.18 10.75
CA PHE A 49 9.29 -15.80 11.17
C PHE A 49 7.95 -15.68 11.90
N ASN A 50 7.89 -14.76 12.85
CA ASN A 50 6.66 -14.46 13.59
C ASN A 50 5.73 -13.59 12.74
N CYS A 51 5.02 -14.21 11.81
CA CYS A 51 4.02 -13.57 10.96
C CYS A 51 2.82 -14.50 10.74
N GLU A 52 1.65 -13.89 10.57
CA GLU A 52 0.44 -14.62 10.18
C GLU A 52 0.40 -14.74 8.65
N ILE A 53 0.21 -15.96 8.15
CA ILE A 53 0.03 -16.20 6.71
C ILE A 53 -1.47 -16.26 6.42
N VAL A 54 -1.92 -15.40 5.52
CA VAL A 54 -3.30 -15.36 5.01
C VAL A 54 -3.30 -15.84 3.57
N PHE A 55 -4.03 -16.90 3.29
CA PHE A 55 -4.15 -17.40 1.92
C PHE A 55 -5.16 -16.59 1.13
N GLN A 56 -4.68 -15.97 0.06
CA GLN A 56 -5.48 -15.16 -0.84
C GLN A 56 -6.57 -16.00 -1.53
N LYS A 57 -7.80 -15.50 -1.54
CA LYS A 57 -8.96 -16.18 -2.12
C LYS A 57 -9.04 -16.06 -3.64
N ASN A 58 -8.68 -14.91 -4.17
CA ASN A 58 -8.64 -14.64 -5.61
C ASN A 58 -7.25 -14.16 -6.00
N GLU A 59 -7.01 -13.97 -7.30
CA GLU A 59 -5.78 -13.37 -7.79
C GLU A 59 -5.87 -11.84 -7.82
N GLY A 60 -4.72 -11.16 -7.68
CA GLY A 60 -4.57 -9.73 -7.85
C GLY A 60 -3.99 -9.02 -6.63
N PHE A 61 -3.28 -7.94 -6.89
CA PHE A 61 -2.63 -7.13 -5.86
C PHE A 61 -3.65 -6.49 -4.90
N GLY A 62 -4.69 -5.86 -5.47
CA GLY A 62 -5.75 -5.24 -4.69
C GLY A 62 -6.58 -6.26 -3.89
N ASP A 63 -6.80 -7.48 -4.43
CA ASP A 63 -7.51 -8.55 -3.70
C ASP A 63 -6.75 -8.94 -2.42
N ALA A 64 -5.41 -9.09 -2.51
CA ALA A 64 -4.58 -9.37 -1.35
C ALA A 64 -4.69 -8.27 -0.28
N LEU A 65 -4.68 -7.00 -0.70
CA LEU A 65 -4.80 -5.86 0.20
C LEU A 65 -6.20 -5.78 0.84
N ILE A 66 -7.25 -5.95 0.06
CA ILE A 66 -8.64 -5.94 0.56
C ILE A 66 -8.83 -7.07 1.59
N GLN A 67 -8.35 -8.28 1.29
CA GLN A 67 -8.43 -9.39 2.21
C GLN A 67 -7.63 -9.13 3.48
N GLY A 68 -6.38 -8.67 3.36
CA GLY A 68 -5.54 -8.33 4.51
C GLY A 68 -6.16 -7.27 5.41
N ILE A 69 -6.74 -6.20 4.83
CA ILE A 69 -7.45 -5.16 5.58
C ILE A 69 -8.68 -5.72 6.28
N SER A 70 -9.50 -6.50 5.59
CA SER A 70 -10.75 -7.04 6.15
C SER A 70 -10.53 -8.01 7.32
N GLU A 71 -9.40 -8.71 7.33
CA GLU A 71 -9.01 -9.63 8.40
C GLU A 71 -8.16 -8.96 9.50
N THR A 72 -7.90 -7.65 9.40
CA THR A 72 -7.17 -6.89 10.41
C THR A 72 -8.08 -6.43 11.54
N HIS A 73 -7.66 -6.71 12.80
CA HIS A 73 -8.41 -6.38 14.01
C HIS A 73 -7.72 -5.31 14.88
N THR A 74 -6.53 -4.86 14.51
CA THR A 74 -5.84 -3.75 15.18
C THR A 74 -6.47 -2.42 14.80
N LYS A 75 -6.23 -1.39 15.62
CA LYS A 75 -6.73 -0.03 15.39
C LYS A 75 -6.27 0.54 14.05
N TYR A 76 -5.02 0.27 13.69
CA TYR A 76 -4.38 0.73 12.47
C TYR A 76 -3.91 -0.46 11.63
N PHE A 77 -3.91 -0.26 10.32
CA PHE A 77 -3.21 -1.11 9.37
C PHE A 77 -2.19 -0.27 8.60
N CYS A 78 -1.17 -0.93 8.08
CA CYS A 78 -0.29 -0.31 7.10
C CYS A 78 0.01 -1.31 5.97
N ILE A 79 -0.14 -0.87 4.73
CA ILE A 79 0.30 -1.64 3.57
C ILE A 79 1.82 -1.54 3.50
N PHE A 80 2.51 -2.68 3.46
CA PHE A 80 3.96 -2.76 3.41
C PHE A 80 4.42 -3.72 2.32
N ASN A 81 5.50 -3.38 1.59
CA ASN A 81 5.96 -4.20 0.47
C ASN A 81 6.82 -5.40 0.90
N ALA A 82 6.73 -6.48 0.13
CA ALA A 82 7.53 -7.69 0.33
C ALA A 82 8.93 -7.62 -0.31
N ASP A 83 9.20 -6.62 -1.15
CA ASP A 83 10.43 -6.50 -1.96
C ASP A 83 11.54 -5.64 -1.32
N GLY A 84 11.28 -5.07 -0.15
CA GLY A 84 12.21 -4.25 0.61
C GLY A 84 12.32 -2.79 0.16
N SER A 85 11.48 -2.35 -0.77
CA SER A 85 11.49 -0.97 -1.25
C SER A 85 10.92 0.04 -0.25
N PHE A 86 10.09 -0.39 0.70
CA PHE A 86 9.58 0.49 1.76
C PHE A 86 10.54 0.52 2.95
N ASP A 87 10.79 1.72 3.49
CA ASP A 87 11.64 1.89 4.66
C ASP A 87 10.81 1.78 5.94
N PRO A 88 11.11 0.83 6.85
CA PRO A 88 10.42 0.73 8.13
C PRO A 88 10.55 1.96 9.03
N SER A 89 11.59 2.77 8.88
CA SER A 89 11.79 3.98 9.68
C SER A 89 10.72 5.04 9.47
N GLU A 90 10.03 5.02 8.34
CA GLU A 90 8.93 5.93 8.00
C GLU A 90 7.64 5.66 8.82
N LEU A 91 7.52 4.44 9.38
CA LEU A 91 6.34 4.03 10.15
C LEU A 91 6.08 4.91 11.36
N ASP A 92 7.14 5.32 12.06
CA ASP A 92 7.01 6.13 13.27
C ASP A 92 6.43 7.51 12.96
N GLU A 93 6.88 8.15 11.87
CA GLU A 93 6.34 9.44 11.45
C GLU A 93 4.87 9.32 11.01
N MET A 94 4.54 8.28 10.23
CA MET A 94 3.16 8.02 9.80
C MET A 94 2.24 7.74 11.01
N LEU A 95 2.70 6.94 11.99
CA LEU A 95 1.98 6.67 13.23
C LEU A 95 1.77 7.93 14.07
N ASN A 96 2.78 8.77 14.18
CA ASN A 96 2.67 10.05 14.89
C ASN A 96 1.65 10.97 14.23
N LYS A 97 1.64 11.05 12.89
CA LYS A 97 0.67 11.87 12.15
C LYS A 97 -0.77 11.38 12.36
N ILE A 98 -1.02 10.07 12.26
CA ILE A 98 -2.39 9.55 12.40
C ILE A 98 -2.91 9.65 13.84
N LYS A 99 -2.03 9.50 14.84
CA LYS A 99 -2.41 9.56 16.26
C LYS A 99 -2.62 10.99 16.74
N ASN A 100 -1.73 11.91 16.37
CA ASN A 100 -1.70 13.27 16.95
C ASN A 100 -2.61 14.24 16.21
N PHE A 101 -2.90 14.02 14.93
CA PHE A 101 -3.70 14.95 14.12
C PHE A 101 -5.03 14.35 13.66
N ASP A 102 -5.40 13.18 14.18
CA ASP A 102 -6.66 12.46 13.92
C ASP A 102 -7.01 12.25 12.44
N HIS A 103 -5.99 12.10 11.60
CA HIS A 103 -6.21 11.72 10.20
C HIS A 103 -6.74 10.29 10.10
N ASP A 104 -7.48 10.00 9.01
CA ASP A 104 -7.99 8.65 8.76
C ASP A 104 -7.02 7.82 7.94
N PHE A 105 -6.27 8.47 7.04
CA PHE A 105 -5.24 7.82 6.22
C PHE A 105 -4.02 8.71 6.03
N ILE A 106 -2.84 8.11 6.12
CA ILE A 106 -1.55 8.71 5.80
C ILE A 106 -1.01 8.00 4.55
N PHE A 107 -0.75 8.77 3.49
CA PHE A 107 -0.15 8.29 2.26
C PHE A 107 1.32 8.70 2.23
N ALA A 108 2.23 7.75 2.23
CA ALA A 108 3.64 8.04 1.99
C ALA A 108 3.81 8.62 0.58
N SER A 109 4.76 9.52 0.41
CA SER A 109 4.99 10.22 -0.85
C SER A 109 6.47 10.38 -1.15
N ARG A 110 6.85 10.00 -2.35
CA ARG A 110 8.19 10.14 -2.92
C ARG A 110 8.46 11.54 -3.48
N TYR A 111 7.45 12.42 -3.47
CA TYR A 111 7.48 13.73 -4.15
C TYR A 111 7.27 14.92 -3.18
N GLN A 112 7.47 14.70 -1.90
CA GLN A 112 7.52 15.78 -0.89
C GLN A 112 8.96 16.26 -0.67
N LYS A 113 9.12 17.34 0.09
CA LYS A 113 10.44 17.81 0.51
C LYS A 113 11.13 16.71 1.36
N ASN A 114 12.40 16.44 1.08
CA ASN A 114 13.20 15.39 1.73
C ASN A 114 12.72 13.96 1.46
N SER A 115 12.05 13.74 0.35
CA SER A 115 11.63 12.42 -0.12
C SER A 115 12.32 12.05 -1.43
N GLY A 116 12.12 10.84 -1.93
CA GLY A 116 12.69 10.40 -3.19
C GLY A 116 12.42 8.94 -3.50
N SER A 117 13.03 8.45 -4.59
CA SER A 117 12.96 7.03 -4.96
C SER A 117 14.25 6.61 -5.66
N ASP A 118 14.80 5.49 -5.23
CA ASP A 118 15.92 4.81 -5.89
C ASP A 118 15.45 3.74 -6.90
N ASP A 119 14.12 3.46 -6.96
CA ASP A 119 13.53 2.42 -7.79
C ASP A 119 12.60 2.97 -8.89
N ASP A 120 12.23 4.23 -8.82
CA ASP A 120 11.34 4.83 -9.81
C ASP A 120 12.05 5.11 -11.14
N THR A 121 11.33 4.96 -12.24
CA THR A 121 11.83 5.29 -13.57
C THR A 121 11.19 6.59 -14.06
N PHE A 122 11.81 7.26 -15.03
CA PHE A 122 11.26 8.47 -15.63
C PHE A 122 9.82 8.27 -16.13
N VAL A 123 9.52 7.13 -16.75
CA VAL A 123 8.17 6.81 -17.26
C VAL A 123 7.17 6.65 -16.13
N THR A 124 7.53 5.90 -15.06
CA THR A 124 6.64 5.69 -13.92
C THR A 124 6.45 6.95 -13.10
N SER A 125 7.48 7.79 -12.98
CA SER A 125 7.39 9.09 -12.32
C SER A 125 6.44 10.05 -13.04
N ILE A 126 6.55 10.18 -14.38
CA ILE A 126 5.62 11.00 -15.17
C ILE A 126 4.20 10.46 -15.06
N GLY A 127 4.02 9.14 -15.20
CA GLY A 127 2.71 8.52 -15.05
C GLY A 127 2.08 8.82 -13.70
N ASN A 128 2.84 8.66 -12.62
CA ASN A 128 2.35 8.97 -11.29
C ASN A 128 2.02 10.46 -11.10
N PHE A 129 2.85 11.36 -11.63
CA PHE A 129 2.57 12.80 -11.61
C PHE A 129 1.23 13.11 -12.31
N ILE A 130 0.98 12.54 -13.49
CA ILE A 130 -0.27 12.74 -14.23
C ILE A 130 -1.47 12.23 -13.41
N PHE A 131 -1.42 10.99 -12.91
CA PHE A 131 -2.52 10.42 -12.11
C PHE A 131 -2.75 11.17 -10.81
N THR A 132 -1.70 11.62 -10.14
CA THR A 132 -1.81 12.46 -8.95
C THR A 132 -2.51 13.79 -9.28
N LYS A 133 -2.13 14.46 -10.39
CA LYS A 133 -2.78 15.70 -10.84
C LYS A 133 -4.25 15.50 -11.18
N ILE A 134 -4.60 14.41 -11.86
CA ILE A 134 -6.00 14.04 -12.11
C ILE A 134 -6.74 13.87 -10.77
N GLY A 135 -6.15 13.15 -9.82
CA GLY A 135 -6.70 12.96 -8.48
C GLY A 135 -6.93 14.28 -7.73
N ASN A 136 -5.95 15.19 -7.75
CA ASN A 136 -6.04 16.49 -7.08
C ASN A 136 -7.13 17.39 -7.72
N ILE A 137 -7.19 17.44 -9.05
CA ILE A 137 -8.10 18.36 -9.78
C ILE A 137 -9.54 17.84 -9.73
N PHE A 138 -9.78 16.60 -10.12
CA PHE A 138 -11.14 16.08 -10.31
C PHE A 138 -11.76 15.50 -9.06
N PHE A 139 -10.94 15.01 -8.12
CA PHE A 139 -11.42 14.41 -6.88
C PHE A 139 -11.05 15.23 -5.63
N LYS A 140 -10.27 16.32 -5.79
CA LYS A 140 -9.80 17.16 -4.68
C LYS A 140 -8.98 16.38 -3.64
N LEU A 141 -8.20 15.38 -4.10
CA LEU A 141 -7.35 14.61 -3.23
C LEU A 141 -6.21 15.49 -2.67
N PRO A 142 -5.99 15.53 -1.36
CA PRO A 142 -4.92 16.33 -0.75
C PRO A 142 -3.59 15.54 -0.64
N ILE A 143 -3.35 14.59 -1.56
CA ILE A 143 -2.16 13.72 -1.55
C ILE A 143 -1.25 14.02 -2.74
N THR A 144 0.03 13.71 -2.58
CA THR A 144 1.08 14.07 -3.56
C THR A 144 1.66 12.86 -4.31
N ASP A 145 1.26 11.64 -3.96
CA ASP A 145 1.68 10.40 -4.61
C ASP A 145 0.53 9.38 -4.54
N ILE A 146 -0.22 9.24 -5.64
CA ILE A 146 -1.44 8.41 -5.64
C ILE A 146 -1.15 6.93 -5.90
N LEU A 147 -0.03 6.61 -6.56
CA LEU A 147 0.31 5.23 -6.93
C LEU A 147 1.24 4.54 -5.94
N TYR A 148 1.80 5.27 -4.96
CA TYR A 148 2.65 4.70 -3.94
C TYR A 148 1.81 4.09 -2.83
N THR A 149 1.86 2.76 -2.73
CA THR A 149 0.94 2.01 -1.86
C THR A 149 1.40 1.89 -0.41
N TYR A 150 2.43 2.62 0.01
CA TYR A 150 2.80 2.72 1.41
C TYR A 150 1.79 3.60 2.13
N VAL A 151 0.72 3.00 2.61
CA VAL A 151 -0.45 3.68 3.19
C VAL A 151 -0.72 3.13 4.58
N LEU A 152 -0.78 4.02 5.57
CA LEU A 152 -1.23 3.73 6.93
C LEU A 152 -2.63 4.30 7.13
N GLY A 153 -3.54 3.52 7.70
CA GLY A 153 -4.92 3.94 7.88
C GLY A 153 -5.60 3.36 9.13
N LYS A 154 -6.69 4.00 9.55
CA LYS A 154 -7.60 3.45 10.55
C LYS A 154 -8.35 2.27 9.94
N THR A 155 -8.24 1.09 10.53
CA THR A 155 -8.87 -0.15 10.01
C THR A 155 -10.38 0.00 9.85
N VAL A 156 -11.03 0.62 10.82
CA VAL A 156 -12.48 0.88 10.77
C VAL A 156 -12.89 1.80 9.60
N CYS A 157 -12.02 2.74 9.21
CA CYS A 157 -12.27 3.64 8.09
C CYS A 157 -12.12 2.87 6.76
N ALA A 158 -11.06 2.08 6.60
CA ALA A 158 -10.86 1.28 5.39
C ALA A 158 -12.00 0.29 5.15
N ASN A 159 -12.49 -0.40 6.19
CA ASN A 159 -13.60 -1.34 6.08
C ASN A 159 -14.93 -0.67 5.64
N LYS A 160 -15.11 0.63 5.91
CA LYS A 160 -16.27 1.39 5.44
C LYS A 160 -16.20 1.76 3.94
N LEU A 161 -15.06 1.63 3.29
CA LEU A 161 -14.89 2.04 1.89
C LEU A 161 -15.52 1.06 0.89
N ASN A 162 -15.79 -0.18 1.29
CA ASN A 162 -16.27 -1.22 0.39
C ASN A 162 -15.38 -1.33 -0.87
N LEU A 163 -14.07 -1.52 -0.65
CA LEU A 163 -13.09 -1.66 -1.73
C LEU A 163 -13.36 -2.96 -2.51
N ILE A 164 -13.28 -2.89 -3.84
CA ILE A 164 -13.62 -4.01 -4.73
C ILE A 164 -12.59 -4.26 -5.83
N GLN A 165 -11.65 -3.34 -6.05
CA GLN A 165 -10.69 -3.47 -7.12
C GLN A 165 -9.59 -4.45 -6.77
N LYS A 166 -9.46 -5.51 -7.58
CA LYS A 166 -8.57 -6.63 -7.30
C LYS A 166 -7.15 -6.46 -7.86
N ASP A 167 -6.95 -5.51 -8.75
CA ASP A 167 -5.68 -5.22 -9.43
C ASP A 167 -5.04 -3.92 -8.90
N PHE A 168 -4.12 -3.33 -9.66
CA PHE A 168 -3.48 -2.07 -9.29
C PHE A 168 -4.39 -0.85 -9.29
N THR A 169 -5.63 -0.94 -9.79
CA THR A 169 -6.61 0.13 -9.69
C THR A 169 -7.05 0.39 -8.23
N PHE A 170 -6.77 -0.52 -7.32
CA PHE A 170 -6.88 -0.31 -5.87
C PHE A 170 -6.18 0.98 -5.41
N CYS A 171 -5.02 1.32 -5.99
CA CYS A 171 -4.24 2.50 -5.61
C CYS A 171 -5.04 3.80 -5.73
N VAL A 172 -5.93 3.90 -6.72
CA VAL A 172 -6.79 5.07 -6.93
C VAL A 172 -8.17 4.90 -6.30
N GLU A 173 -8.67 3.67 -6.19
CA GLU A 173 -9.96 3.39 -5.55
C GLU A 173 -9.97 3.83 -4.08
N LEU A 174 -8.94 3.46 -3.32
CA LEU A 174 -8.86 3.73 -1.88
C LEU A 174 -8.94 5.23 -1.58
N PRO A 175 -8.05 6.11 -2.08
CA PRO A 175 -8.09 7.54 -1.76
C PRO A 175 -9.34 8.23 -2.31
N ILE A 176 -9.82 7.87 -3.50
CA ILE A 176 -11.02 8.48 -4.09
C ILE A 176 -12.27 8.14 -3.26
N LYS A 177 -12.45 6.88 -2.86
CA LYS A 177 -13.57 6.51 -1.99
C LYS A 177 -13.46 7.13 -0.60
N ALA A 178 -12.25 7.25 -0.06
CA ALA A 178 -12.02 7.86 1.24
C ALA A 178 -12.40 9.35 1.26
N ILE A 179 -11.91 10.15 0.29
CA ILE A 179 -12.26 11.58 0.23
C ILE A 179 -13.76 11.80 0.00
N ARG A 180 -14.42 10.96 -0.76
CA ARG A 180 -15.87 11.04 -0.99
C ARG A 180 -16.69 10.74 0.26
N LYS A 181 -16.17 9.88 1.14
CA LYS A 181 -16.74 9.66 2.48
C LYS A 181 -16.31 10.73 3.49
N LYS A 182 -15.71 11.83 3.03
CA LYS A 182 -15.24 12.95 3.87
C LYS A 182 -14.22 12.53 4.93
N MET A 183 -13.45 11.48 4.63
CA MET A 183 -12.35 11.06 5.48
C MET A 183 -11.15 11.98 5.31
N SER A 184 -10.36 12.14 6.37
CA SER A 184 -9.18 12.99 6.38
C SER A 184 -7.96 12.23 5.85
N LEU A 185 -7.38 12.74 4.76
CA LEU A 185 -6.19 12.21 4.11
C LEU A 185 -5.06 13.23 4.14
N ILE A 186 -3.83 12.76 4.36
CA ILE A 186 -2.63 13.59 4.26
C ILE A 186 -1.47 12.77 3.68
N SER A 187 -0.48 13.45 3.08
CA SER A 187 0.78 12.82 2.70
C SER A 187 1.84 12.93 3.80
N SER A 188 2.73 11.93 3.86
CA SER A 188 3.96 11.91 4.65
C SER A 188 5.14 11.74 3.72
N SER A 189 6.25 12.45 3.96
CA SER A 189 7.50 12.23 3.21
C SER A 189 7.96 10.79 3.39
N ALA A 190 8.45 10.18 2.32
CA ALA A 190 9.06 8.86 2.36
C ALA A 190 10.11 8.71 1.27
N HIS A 191 11.12 7.87 1.52
CA HIS A 191 12.11 7.50 0.52
C HIS A 191 11.92 6.05 0.10
N GLU A 192 11.61 5.82 -1.19
CA GLU A 192 11.53 4.47 -1.74
C GLU A 192 12.94 3.93 -2.01
N ARG A 193 13.31 2.91 -1.28
CA ARG A 193 14.60 2.22 -1.45
C ARG A 193 14.58 1.36 -2.71
N LYS A 194 15.76 1.00 -3.19
CA LYS A 194 15.89 -0.02 -4.23
C LYS A 194 15.41 -1.37 -3.70
N ARG A 195 14.60 -2.09 -4.50
CA ARG A 195 14.16 -3.45 -4.14
C ARG A 195 15.32 -4.40 -3.93
N ILE A 196 15.18 -5.32 -2.99
CA ILE A 196 16.19 -6.33 -2.65
C ILE A 196 16.33 -7.35 -3.77
N ALA A 197 15.19 -7.84 -4.29
CA ALA A 197 15.13 -8.85 -5.33
C ALA A 197 13.85 -8.75 -6.18
N GLY A 198 13.73 -9.58 -7.20
CA GLY A 198 12.55 -9.67 -8.04
C GLY A 198 12.47 -8.61 -9.14
N LYS A 199 11.33 -8.58 -9.82
CA LYS A 199 11.05 -7.63 -10.92
C LYS A 199 9.76 -6.87 -10.63
N LYS A 200 9.69 -5.62 -11.12
CA LYS A 200 8.43 -4.84 -11.09
C LYS A 200 7.32 -5.65 -11.74
N LYS A 201 6.21 -5.80 -11.02
CA LYS A 201 5.02 -6.53 -11.48
C LYS A 201 4.04 -5.61 -12.21
N VAL A 202 4.22 -4.31 -12.08
CA VAL A 202 3.40 -3.28 -12.75
C VAL A 202 3.86 -3.10 -14.19
N ASN A 203 2.92 -3.16 -15.13
CA ASN A 203 3.13 -2.78 -16.51
C ASN A 203 2.62 -1.35 -16.72
N ALA A 204 3.53 -0.39 -16.92
CA ALA A 204 3.23 1.04 -16.95
C ALA A 204 2.10 1.42 -17.94
N PHE A 205 2.05 0.81 -19.12
CA PHE A 205 1.02 1.13 -20.13
C PHE A 205 -0.30 0.42 -19.86
N LYS A 206 -0.26 -0.90 -19.63
CA LYS A 206 -1.48 -1.68 -19.38
C LYS A 206 -2.17 -1.24 -18.10
N ASP A 207 -1.43 -1.20 -16.99
CA ASP A 207 -2.00 -0.83 -15.70
C ASP A 207 -2.35 0.66 -15.65
N GLY A 208 -1.56 1.52 -16.33
CA GLY A 208 -1.89 2.93 -16.49
C GLY A 208 -3.22 3.16 -17.19
N PHE A 209 -3.50 2.42 -18.28
CA PHE A 209 -4.80 2.50 -18.96
C PHE A 209 -5.96 2.03 -18.07
N LEU A 210 -5.77 0.94 -17.32
CA LEU A 210 -6.78 0.44 -16.38
C LEU A 210 -7.04 1.46 -15.26
N ILE A 211 -5.99 2.05 -14.69
CA ILE A 211 -6.08 3.07 -13.66
C ILE A 211 -6.88 4.29 -14.17
N LEU A 212 -6.53 4.81 -15.37
CA LEU A 212 -7.24 5.94 -15.96
C LEU A 212 -8.73 5.63 -16.18
N SER A 213 -9.01 4.47 -16.78
CA SER A 213 -10.38 4.01 -17.03
C SER A 213 -11.19 3.91 -15.74
N HIS A 214 -10.54 3.40 -14.68
CA HIS A 214 -11.19 3.30 -13.37
C HIS A 214 -11.41 4.67 -12.72
N MET A 215 -10.48 5.61 -12.84
CA MET A 215 -10.70 6.99 -12.37
C MET A 215 -11.87 7.65 -13.09
N ILE A 216 -11.98 7.48 -14.42
CA ILE A 216 -13.13 7.97 -15.19
C ILE A 216 -14.43 7.32 -14.69
N TYR A 217 -14.44 6.01 -14.51
CA TYR A 217 -15.59 5.30 -13.94
C TYR A 217 -15.99 5.85 -12.57
N LEU A 218 -15.03 6.00 -11.67
CA LEU A 218 -15.29 6.57 -10.36
C LEU A 218 -15.83 8.01 -10.45
N PHE A 219 -15.36 8.81 -11.40
CA PHE A 219 -15.83 10.19 -11.55
C PHE A 219 -17.34 10.28 -11.84
N PHE A 220 -17.87 9.37 -12.65
CA PHE A 220 -19.29 9.41 -13.07
C PHE A 220 -20.24 8.58 -12.19
N LYS A 221 -19.75 7.60 -11.49
CA LYS A 221 -20.62 6.57 -10.85
C LYS A 221 -20.76 6.66 -9.33
N ILE A 222 -19.99 7.53 -8.68
CA ILE A 222 -20.06 7.63 -7.21
C ILE A 222 -20.46 9.04 -6.81
#